data_3601dfaea1a8d46d8a124eaa0349fc33
#
_entry.id   3601dfaea1a8d46d8a124eaa0349fc33
#
_cell.length_a   1.000
_cell.length_b   1.000
_cell.length_c   1.000
_cell.angle_alpha   90.00
_cell.angle_beta   90.00
_cell.angle_gamma   90.00
#
_symmetry.space_group_name_H-M   'P 1'
#
loop_
_entity.id
_entity.type
_entity.pdbx_description
1 polymer ?
#
loop_
_entity_poly.entity_id
_entity_poly.type
_entity_poly.pdbx_seq_one_letter_code
_entity_poly.pdbx_strand_id
1 'polypeptide(L)'
;MPMHESFFKVTKASESEFKALKGQSVSLALLQFGPGGINPAHIHPRSAELLFILKRQTKGLVHFQMNEEEEKDVVAVAAFGSANPGVVVLPTSLFGSGIDSEVLIKSFKTDNVTIQKLISANMG
;
A
#
# COMPACT_ATOMS: atom_id res chain seq x y z
N MET A 1 8.94 -3.99 -28.91
CA MET A 1 8.67 -2.99 -27.87
C MET A 1 9.09 -3.58 -26.53
N PRO A 2 9.90 -2.91 -25.74
CA PRO A 2 10.09 -3.37 -24.39
C PRO A 2 8.73 -3.32 -23.70
N MET A 3 8.25 -4.45 -23.19
CA MET A 3 7.13 -4.49 -22.28
C MET A 3 7.55 -3.70 -21.04
N HIS A 4 6.93 -2.56 -20.78
CA HIS A 4 7.14 -1.84 -19.54
C HIS A 4 6.70 -2.78 -18.42
N GLU A 5 7.65 -3.18 -17.58
CA GLU A 5 7.32 -4.03 -16.43
C GLU A 5 6.38 -3.29 -15.48
N SER A 6 5.30 -3.96 -15.09
CA SER A 6 4.45 -3.48 -14.02
C SER A 6 5.26 -3.43 -12.72
N PHE A 7 5.40 -2.25 -12.15
CA PHE A 7 6.11 -2.07 -10.87
C PHE A 7 5.40 -1.04 -9.98
N PHE A 8 5.67 -1.14 -8.70
CA PHE A 8 5.33 -0.12 -7.72
C PHE A 8 6.51 0.15 -6.80
N LYS A 9 6.87 1.42 -6.63
CA LYS A 9 7.97 1.84 -5.77
C LYS A 9 7.56 3.03 -4.90
N VAL A 10 7.92 2.97 -3.62
CA VAL A 10 7.76 4.07 -2.67
C VAL A 10 9.11 4.61 -2.26
N THR A 11 9.28 5.92 -2.33
CA THR A 11 10.40 6.63 -1.72
C THR A 11 9.87 7.52 -0.60
N LYS A 12 10.24 7.22 0.63
CA LYS A 12 9.73 7.89 1.83
C LYS A 12 10.59 9.11 2.20
N ALA A 13 9.92 10.12 2.75
CA ALA A 13 10.53 11.24 3.45
C ALA A 13 9.79 11.41 4.79
N SER A 14 10.05 10.50 5.72
CA SER A 14 9.51 10.48 7.08
C SER A 14 10.62 10.79 8.10
N GLU A 15 10.32 10.73 9.39
CA GLU A 15 11.33 10.98 10.44
C GLU A 15 12.48 9.97 10.45
N SER A 16 12.30 8.77 9.85
CA SER A 16 13.37 7.78 9.72
C SER A 16 14.41 8.18 8.68
N GLU A 17 13.97 8.78 7.56
CA GLU A 17 14.86 9.26 6.48
C GLU A 17 15.38 10.66 6.76
N PHE A 18 14.54 11.52 7.35
CA PHE A 18 14.84 12.93 7.68
C PHE A 18 14.55 13.22 9.15
N LYS A 19 15.56 13.11 9.99
CA LYS A 19 15.44 13.31 11.45
C LYS A 19 14.87 14.68 11.83
N ALA A 20 15.04 15.70 10.99
CA ALA A 20 14.46 17.02 11.19
C ALA A 20 12.91 17.03 11.18
N LEU A 21 12.27 16.00 10.63
CA LEU A 21 10.82 15.85 10.66
C LEU A 21 10.28 15.34 12.00
N LYS A 22 11.15 14.87 12.89
CA LYS A 22 10.73 14.38 14.20
C LYS A 22 9.99 15.49 14.97
N GLY A 23 8.76 15.21 15.37
CA GLY A 23 7.91 16.17 16.08
C GLY A 23 7.22 17.21 15.18
N GLN A 24 7.43 17.21 13.86
CA GLN A 24 6.82 18.17 12.94
C GLN A 24 5.42 17.75 12.45
N SER A 25 4.97 16.55 12.79
CA SER A 25 3.65 16.03 12.41
C SER A 25 3.38 16.02 10.91
N VAL A 26 4.43 15.85 10.09
CA VAL A 26 4.34 15.83 8.63
C VAL A 26 5.37 14.87 8.05
N SER A 27 4.99 14.16 6.97
CA SER A 27 5.89 13.39 6.12
C SER A 27 5.35 13.32 4.70
N LEU A 28 6.21 12.92 3.77
CA LEU A 28 5.89 12.78 2.36
C LEU A 28 6.32 11.40 1.86
N ALA A 29 5.70 10.95 0.79
CA ALA A 29 6.18 9.81 0.00
C ALA A 29 6.03 10.11 -1.49
N LEU A 30 7.03 9.72 -2.27
CA LEU A 30 6.96 9.67 -3.71
C LEU A 30 6.55 8.26 -4.12
N LEU A 31 5.48 8.16 -4.88
CA LEU A 31 4.94 6.90 -5.40
C LEU A 31 5.20 6.84 -6.90
N GLN A 32 5.81 5.75 -7.35
CA GLN A 32 6.12 5.53 -8.76
C GLN A 32 5.48 4.22 -9.20
N PHE A 33 4.74 4.27 -10.28
CA PHE A 33 4.00 3.13 -10.82
C PHE A 33 4.36 2.94 -12.29
N GLY A 34 4.80 1.75 -12.66
CA GLY A 34 4.78 1.31 -14.05
C GLY A 34 3.36 1.00 -14.53
N PRO A 35 3.17 0.70 -15.81
CA PRO A 35 1.88 0.30 -16.36
C PRO A 35 1.27 -0.86 -15.59
N GLY A 36 0.01 -0.72 -15.15
CA GLY A 36 -0.67 -1.72 -14.32
C GLY A 36 -0.09 -1.89 -12.91
N GLY A 37 0.87 -1.04 -12.51
CA GLY A 37 1.46 -1.06 -11.18
C GLY A 37 0.44 -0.75 -10.10
N ILE A 38 0.49 -1.48 -8.98
CA ILE A 38 -0.48 -1.35 -7.89
C ILE A 38 0.24 -1.20 -6.54
N ASN A 39 -0.23 -0.24 -5.75
CA ASN A 39 -0.04 -0.20 -4.31
C ASN A 39 -1.26 -0.90 -3.69
N PRO A 40 -1.09 -2.10 -3.11
CA PRO A 40 -2.21 -2.92 -2.67
C PRO A 40 -3.03 -2.24 -1.56
N ALA A 41 -4.20 -2.80 -1.26
CA ALA A 41 -5.07 -2.32 -0.19
C ALA A 41 -4.31 -2.23 1.14
N HIS A 42 -4.29 -1.03 1.73
CA HIS A 42 -3.53 -0.70 2.93
C HIS A 42 -4.18 0.41 3.74
N ILE A 43 -3.68 0.60 4.96
CA ILE A 43 -4.05 1.71 5.84
C ILE A 43 -2.79 2.38 6.39
N HIS A 44 -2.92 3.64 6.80
CA HIS A 44 -1.92 4.37 7.59
C HIS A 44 -2.44 4.53 9.01
N PRO A 45 -2.02 3.68 9.97
CA PRO A 45 -2.64 3.63 11.31
C PRO A 45 -2.43 4.89 12.14
N ARG A 46 -1.46 5.72 11.79
CA ARG A 46 -1.10 6.93 12.56
C ARG A 46 -1.29 8.23 11.79
N SER A 47 -1.96 8.21 10.63
CA SER A 47 -2.09 9.41 9.82
C SER A 47 -3.25 9.36 8.84
N ALA A 48 -3.79 10.54 8.53
CA ALA A 48 -4.49 10.77 7.28
C ALA A 48 -3.46 10.96 6.16
N GLU A 49 -3.83 10.60 4.94
CA GLU A 49 -3.06 10.80 3.71
C GLU A 49 -3.77 11.77 2.78
N LEU A 50 -3.02 12.71 2.23
CA LEU A 50 -3.43 13.52 1.10
C LEU A 50 -2.61 13.12 -0.11
N LEU A 51 -3.26 12.54 -1.11
CA LEU A 51 -2.62 12.07 -2.32
C LEU A 51 -2.78 13.08 -3.45
N PHE A 52 -1.67 13.60 -3.94
CA PHE A 52 -1.60 14.43 -5.14
C PHE A 52 -1.40 13.54 -6.37
N ILE A 53 -2.44 12.84 -6.75
CA ILE A 53 -2.68 12.40 -8.11
C ILE A 53 -3.83 13.26 -8.62
N LEU A 54 -3.79 13.61 -9.87
CA LEU A 54 -4.80 14.49 -10.48
C LEU A 54 -6.27 14.03 -10.34
N LYS A 55 -6.60 13.00 -9.56
CA LYS A 55 -7.97 12.45 -9.49
C LYS A 55 -8.50 11.81 -8.20
N ARG A 56 -7.88 11.73 -7.02
CA ARG A 56 -8.60 11.22 -5.81
C ARG A 56 -7.98 11.60 -4.46
N GLN A 57 -8.87 11.92 -3.47
CA GLN A 57 -8.54 12.08 -2.04
C GLN A 57 -9.00 10.86 -1.25
N THR A 58 -8.19 10.39 -0.28
CA THR A 58 -8.58 9.34 0.68
C THR A 58 -8.16 9.73 2.10
N LYS A 59 -9.08 9.59 3.07
CA LYS A 59 -8.80 9.83 4.50
C LYS A 59 -8.80 8.51 5.24
N GLY A 60 -7.68 8.12 5.89
CA GLY A 60 -7.61 7.12 6.96
C GLY A 60 -8.26 5.73 6.76
N LEU A 61 -8.94 5.53 5.68
CA LEU A 61 -9.65 4.32 5.30
C LEU A 61 -8.74 3.36 4.54
N VAL A 62 -9.16 2.11 4.46
CA VAL A 62 -8.58 1.14 3.53
C VAL A 62 -8.63 1.70 2.12
N HIS A 63 -7.50 1.80 1.47
CA HIS A 63 -7.38 2.34 0.12
C HIS A 63 -6.29 1.63 -0.66
N PHE A 64 -6.29 1.81 -1.96
CA PHE A 64 -5.28 1.34 -2.89
C PHE A 64 -5.02 2.42 -3.95
N GLN A 65 -3.89 2.32 -4.62
CA GLN A 65 -3.61 3.12 -5.81
C GLN A 65 -3.18 2.19 -6.94
N MET A 66 -3.60 2.50 -8.15
CA MET A 66 -3.28 1.73 -9.34
C MET A 66 -3.04 2.66 -10.52
N ASN A 67 -2.02 2.36 -11.30
CA ASN A 67 -1.80 2.98 -12.60
C ASN A 67 -2.59 2.19 -13.66
N GLU A 68 -3.64 2.79 -14.18
CA GLU A 68 -4.49 2.20 -15.23
C GLU A 68 -3.97 2.47 -16.66
N GLU A 69 -2.87 3.24 -16.79
CA GLU A 69 -2.24 3.48 -18.09
C GLU A 69 -1.50 2.21 -18.57
N GLU A 70 -1.66 1.87 -19.82
CA GLU A 70 -1.10 0.66 -20.40
C GLU A 70 0.37 0.81 -20.84
N GLU A 71 0.80 2.05 -21.12
CA GLU A 71 2.12 2.33 -21.71
C GLU A 71 2.92 3.42 -20.98
N LYS A 72 2.37 4.01 -19.91
CA LYS A 72 2.99 5.16 -19.22
C LYS A 72 3.22 4.91 -17.76
N ASP A 73 4.36 5.34 -17.29
CA ASP A 73 4.63 5.46 -15.86
C ASP A 73 3.83 6.63 -15.25
N VAL A 74 3.40 6.45 -14.01
CA VAL A 74 2.73 7.48 -13.22
C VAL A 74 3.54 7.76 -11.96
N VAL A 75 3.66 9.03 -11.62
CA VAL A 75 4.28 9.49 -10.38
C VAL A 75 3.26 10.28 -9.57
N ALA A 76 3.16 9.97 -8.29
CA ALA A 76 2.30 10.65 -7.35
C ALA A 76 3.07 11.09 -6.11
N VAL A 77 2.59 12.11 -5.43
CA VAL A 77 3.11 12.56 -4.13
C VAL A 77 2.03 12.36 -3.09
N ALA A 78 2.33 11.61 -2.03
CA ALA A 78 1.51 11.47 -0.84
C ALA A 78 2.02 12.36 0.28
N ALA A 79 1.13 13.08 0.94
CA ALA A 79 1.42 13.87 2.13
C ALA A 79 0.66 13.29 3.32
N PHE A 80 1.31 13.22 4.46
CA PHE A 80 0.77 12.63 5.68
C PHE A 80 0.78 13.64 6.83
N GLY A 81 -0.29 13.66 7.61
CA GLY A 81 -0.40 14.44 8.85
C GLY A 81 0.32 13.81 10.05
N SER A 82 1.43 13.12 9.80
CA SER A 82 2.28 12.49 10.82
C SER A 82 3.71 12.37 10.31
N ALA A 83 4.69 12.55 11.17
CA ALA A 83 6.10 12.28 10.86
C ALA A 83 6.38 10.77 10.70
N ASN A 84 5.49 9.92 11.23
CA ASN A 84 5.57 8.46 11.16
C ASN A 84 4.18 7.85 10.92
N PRO A 85 3.64 7.92 9.70
CA PRO A 85 2.29 7.44 9.40
C PRO A 85 2.10 5.94 9.57
N GLY A 86 3.15 5.15 9.37
CA GLY A 86 3.07 3.71 9.26
C GLY A 86 2.31 3.24 8.01
N VAL A 87 2.35 1.96 7.77
CA VAL A 87 1.57 1.29 6.73
C VAL A 87 1.24 -0.13 7.17
N VAL A 88 0.00 -0.53 6.98
CA VAL A 88 -0.45 -1.92 7.12
C VAL A 88 -1.02 -2.36 5.78
N VAL A 89 -0.30 -3.23 5.09
CA VAL A 89 -0.71 -3.82 3.81
C VAL A 89 -1.63 -4.99 4.12
N LEU A 90 -2.90 -4.91 3.74
CA LEU A 90 -3.92 -5.86 4.17
C LEU A 90 -3.69 -7.29 3.67
N PRO A 91 -3.38 -7.55 2.38
CA PRO A 91 -3.15 -8.91 1.93
C PRO A 91 -2.06 -9.63 2.72
N THR A 92 -0.91 -9.01 2.89
CA THR A 92 0.22 -9.59 3.64
C THR A 92 -0.10 -9.70 5.13
N SER A 93 -0.78 -8.72 5.72
CA SER A 93 -1.14 -8.75 7.14
C SER A 93 -2.16 -9.82 7.48
N LEU A 94 -3.05 -10.17 6.54
CA LEU A 94 -4.08 -11.18 6.73
C LEU A 94 -3.58 -12.57 6.37
N PHE A 95 -2.91 -12.72 5.24
CA PHE A 95 -2.56 -14.03 4.68
C PHE A 95 -1.09 -14.40 4.83
N GLY A 96 -0.21 -13.44 5.06
CA GLY A 96 1.23 -13.64 5.26
C GLY A 96 1.70 -13.59 6.71
N SER A 97 0.82 -13.42 7.69
CA SER A 97 1.16 -13.22 9.11
C SER A 97 1.07 -14.49 9.98
N GLY A 98 0.68 -15.63 9.41
CA GLY A 98 0.56 -16.89 10.13
C GLY A 98 -0.75 -17.05 10.92
N ILE A 99 -1.79 -16.29 10.59
CA ILE A 99 -3.14 -16.52 11.13
C ILE A 99 -3.59 -17.92 10.71
N ASP A 100 -4.15 -18.67 11.66
CA ASP A 100 -4.67 -20.02 11.41
C ASP A 100 -5.70 -20.03 10.26
N SER A 101 -5.55 -21.00 9.35
CA SER A 101 -6.38 -21.09 8.16
C SER A 101 -7.86 -21.31 8.46
N GLU A 102 -8.22 -22.02 9.54
CA GLU A 102 -9.62 -22.17 9.94
C GLU A 102 -10.24 -20.84 10.39
N VAL A 103 -9.46 -20.00 11.07
CA VAL A 103 -9.90 -18.65 11.45
C VAL A 103 -10.17 -17.81 10.19
N LEU A 104 -9.27 -17.87 9.20
CA LEU A 104 -9.43 -17.18 7.94
C LEU A 104 -10.65 -17.68 7.15
N ILE A 105 -10.84 -19.01 7.06
CA ILE A 105 -12.00 -19.62 6.38
C ILE A 105 -13.31 -19.08 6.99
N LYS A 106 -13.43 -19.12 8.30
CA LYS A 106 -14.63 -18.65 9.02
C LYS A 106 -14.82 -17.14 8.90
N SER A 107 -13.75 -16.36 9.03
CA SER A 107 -13.77 -14.90 8.95
C SER A 107 -14.18 -14.40 7.57
N PHE A 108 -13.63 -15.00 6.51
CA PHE A 108 -13.92 -14.63 5.13
C PHE A 108 -15.09 -15.40 4.51
N LYS A 109 -15.71 -16.33 5.27
CA LYS A 109 -16.86 -17.13 4.82
C LYS A 109 -16.57 -17.84 3.48
N THR A 110 -15.43 -18.48 3.39
CA THR A 110 -14.92 -19.12 2.19
C THR A 110 -14.43 -20.55 2.48
N ASP A 111 -13.72 -21.16 1.55
CA ASP A 111 -13.22 -22.54 1.62
C ASP A 111 -11.68 -22.59 1.82
N ASN A 112 -11.19 -23.78 2.19
CA ASN A 112 -9.77 -24.00 2.43
C ASN A 112 -8.91 -23.82 1.19
N VAL A 113 -9.39 -24.19 0.00
CA VAL A 113 -8.62 -24.08 -1.24
C VAL A 113 -8.33 -22.61 -1.57
N THR A 114 -9.33 -21.76 -1.41
CA THR A 114 -9.20 -20.32 -1.61
C THR A 114 -8.23 -19.71 -0.60
N ILE A 115 -8.35 -20.06 0.68
CA ILE A 115 -7.46 -19.54 1.73
C ILE A 115 -6.02 -19.98 1.50
N GLN A 116 -5.76 -21.26 1.16
CA GLN A 116 -4.41 -21.73 0.88
C GLN A 116 -3.76 -21.02 -0.32
N LYS A 117 -4.51 -20.72 -1.36
CA LYS A 117 -4.03 -19.91 -2.49
C LYS A 117 -3.63 -18.49 -2.04
N LEU A 118 -4.46 -17.85 -1.22
CA LEU A 118 -4.18 -16.49 -0.72
C LEU A 118 -2.97 -16.49 0.21
N ILE A 119 -2.84 -17.47 1.10
CA ILE A 119 -1.66 -17.63 1.96
C ILE A 119 -0.41 -17.79 1.09
N SER A 120 -0.40 -18.73 0.16
CA SER A 120 0.75 -18.99 -0.71
C SER A 120 1.17 -17.78 -1.53
N ALA A 121 0.22 -16.98 -1.99
CA ALA A 121 0.48 -15.75 -2.76
C ALA A 121 1.04 -14.60 -1.91
N ASN A 122 0.86 -14.62 -0.59
CA ASN A 122 1.23 -13.53 0.32
C ASN A 122 2.32 -13.91 1.34
N MET A 123 2.78 -15.14 1.31
CA MET A 123 3.99 -15.55 2.02
C MET A 123 5.21 -15.17 1.17
N GLY A 124 5.81 -14.05 1.50
CA GLY A 124 7.05 -13.57 0.88
C GLY A 124 8.27 -13.94 1.71
#